data_a54ee429a701771277518ed6dc990b52
#
_entry.id   a54ee429a701771277518ed6dc990b52
#
_cell.length_a   1.000
_cell.length_b   1.000
_cell.length_c   1.000
_cell.angle_alpha   90.00
_cell.angle_beta   90.00
_cell.angle_gamma   90.00
#
_symmetry.space_group_name_H-M   'P 1'
#
loop_
_entity.id
_entity.type
_entity.pdbx_description
1 polymer ?
#
loop_
_entity_poly.entity_id
_entity_poly.type
_entity_poly.pdbx_seq_one_letter_code
_entity_poly.pdbx_strand_id
1 'polypeptide(L)'
;MNLFNRAEVIDQNFTKYIKNDDLPSGNNELTPTSLSTIPSELISIFESQVYSRHMDLKARELKERGECFYTIGSSGHELNAVFGNIFPLTDIAFLHYRSGAFFIERSKQLHNSTPLYDMALSYMASSEDPISGGRHKVIGSKRLNIPPQTSTIASHIPKAVGTAFSIDRARDLDIKDRELVSDGICLLYTSPSPRDS
;
A
#
# COMPACT_ATOMS: atom_id res chain seq x y z
N MET A 1 25.79 20.60 -7.41
CA MET A 1 25.82 19.28 -8.07
C MET A 1 24.39 18.81 -8.17
N ASN A 2 23.77 18.86 -9.35
CA ASN A 2 22.39 18.34 -9.50
C ASN A 2 22.44 16.83 -9.31
N LEU A 3 22.01 16.36 -8.15
CA LEU A 3 21.86 14.94 -7.88
C LEU A 3 20.79 14.39 -8.83
N PHE A 4 21.17 13.42 -9.65
CA PHE A 4 20.28 12.73 -10.56
C PHE A 4 19.11 12.09 -9.79
N ASN A 5 17.91 12.65 -9.94
CA ASN A 5 16.70 12.16 -9.28
C ASN A 5 15.95 11.20 -10.22
N ARG A 6 16.14 9.90 -10.03
CA ARG A 6 15.49 8.86 -10.84
C ARG A 6 13.96 8.94 -10.84
N ALA A 7 13.36 9.34 -9.73
CA ALA A 7 11.91 9.43 -9.62
C ALA A 7 11.37 10.56 -10.51
N GLU A 8 12.05 11.69 -10.52
CA GLU A 8 11.69 12.84 -11.36
C GLU A 8 11.83 12.50 -12.85
N VAL A 9 12.88 11.78 -13.22
CA VAL A 9 13.08 11.35 -14.62
C VAL A 9 11.97 10.39 -15.06
N ILE A 10 11.56 9.45 -14.19
CA ILE A 10 10.45 8.53 -14.51
C ILE A 10 9.13 9.29 -14.66
N ASP A 11 8.86 10.24 -13.78
CA ASP A 11 7.64 11.05 -13.82
C ASP A 11 7.60 11.93 -15.08
N GLN A 12 8.72 12.55 -15.43
CA GLN A 12 8.86 13.33 -16.67
C GLN A 12 8.68 12.46 -17.91
N ASN A 13 9.26 11.26 -17.95
CA ASN A 13 9.10 10.32 -19.05
C ASN A 13 7.65 9.87 -19.18
N PHE A 14 6.99 9.51 -18.09
CA PHE A 14 5.58 9.12 -18.09
C PHE A 14 4.70 10.25 -18.61
N THR A 15 4.91 11.47 -18.11
CA THR A 15 4.19 12.67 -18.58
C THR A 15 4.40 12.90 -20.08
N LYS A 16 5.63 12.68 -20.58
CA LYS A 16 5.95 12.81 -22.01
C LYS A 16 5.22 11.77 -22.86
N TYR A 17 5.19 10.49 -22.40
CA TYR A 17 4.45 9.43 -23.10
C TYR A 17 2.96 9.75 -23.22
N ILE A 18 2.33 10.24 -22.14
CA ILE A 18 0.92 10.62 -22.15
C ILE A 18 0.68 11.80 -23.12
N LYS A 19 1.53 12.84 -23.07
CA LYS A 19 1.37 14.03 -23.93
C LYS A 19 1.56 13.72 -25.42
N ASN A 20 2.37 12.75 -25.73
CA ASN A 20 2.68 12.37 -27.11
C ASN A 20 1.76 11.27 -27.65
N ASP A 21 0.83 10.75 -26.83
CA ASP A 21 0.01 9.56 -27.13
C ASP A 21 0.84 8.33 -27.54
N ASP A 22 2.04 8.22 -26.96
CA ASP A 22 3.07 7.23 -27.29
C ASP A 22 3.12 6.10 -26.25
N LEU A 23 1.93 5.81 -25.69
CA LEU A 23 1.81 4.71 -24.72
C LEU A 23 2.02 3.36 -25.44
N PRO A 24 2.78 2.44 -24.82
CA PRO A 24 2.96 1.12 -25.42
C PRO A 24 1.58 0.47 -25.62
N SER A 25 1.34 0.01 -26.84
CA SER A 25 0.14 -0.75 -27.15
C SER A 25 0.09 -1.97 -26.24
N GLY A 26 -0.88 -2.02 -25.34
CA GLY A 26 -1.11 -3.20 -24.52
C GLY A 26 -1.44 -4.41 -25.36
N ASN A 27 -1.16 -5.61 -24.86
CA ASN A 27 -1.69 -6.84 -25.47
C ASN A 27 -3.22 -6.70 -25.50
N ASN A 28 -3.78 -6.69 -26.69
CA ASN A 28 -5.23 -6.50 -26.93
C ASN A 28 -6.09 -7.70 -26.47
N GLU A 29 -5.52 -8.66 -25.73
CA GLU A 29 -6.22 -9.86 -25.27
C GLU A 29 -7.19 -9.59 -24.09
N LEU A 30 -6.96 -8.49 -23.36
CA LEU A 30 -7.82 -8.07 -22.24
C LEU A 30 -8.45 -6.71 -22.56
N THR A 31 -9.63 -6.72 -23.15
CA THR A 31 -10.41 -5.48 -23.29
C THR A 31 -11.13 -5.15 -21.97
N PRO A 32 -11.33 -3.87 -21.63
CA PRO A 32 -12.13 -3.48 -20.45
C PRO A 32 -13.52 -4.07 -20.41
N THR A 33 -14.08 -4.42 -21.56
CA THR A 33 -15.39 -5.09 -21.70
C THR A 33 -15.41 -6.54 -21.24
N SER A 34 -14.25 -7.19 -21.09
CA SER A 34 -14.13 -8.54 -20.52
C SER A 34 -14.03 -8.55 -19.00
N LEU A 35 -13.89 -7.37 -18.36
CA LEU A 35 -13.83 -7.24 -16.92
C LEU A 35 -15.21 -6.90 -16.36
N SER A 36 -15.62 -7.61 -15.31
CA SER A 36 -16.84 -7.29 -14.56
C SER A 36 -16.71 -6.00 -13.74
N THR A 37 -15.54 -5.38 -13.74
CA THR A 37 -15.22 -4.19 -12.95
C THR A 37 -15.75 -2.92 -13.61
N ILE A 38 -16.41 -2.08 -12.83
CA ILE A 38 -16.98 -0.82 -13.29
C ILE A 38 -15.85 0.19 -13.60
N PRO A 39 -15.93 0.97 -14.70
CA PRO A 39 -14.89 1.95 -15.04
C PRO A 39 -14.53 2.93 -13.92
N SER A 40 -15.49 3.34 -13.09
CA SER A 40 -15.26 4.21 -11.94
C SER A 40 -14.36 3.56 -10.87
N GLU A 41 -14.46 2.25 -10.68
CA GLU A 41 -13.59 1.51 -9.75
C GLU A 41 -12.16 1.45 -10.27
N LEU A 42 -11.97 1.25 -11.57
CA LEU A 42 -10.65 1.27 -12.19
C LEU A 42 -9.98 2.64 -12.04
N ILE A 43 -10.75 3.73 -12.22
CA ILE A 43 -10.27 5.09 -12.01
C ILE A 43 -9.89 5.28 -10.53
N SER A 44 -10.72 4.83 -9.60
CA SER A 44 -10.44 4.91 -8.16
C SER A 44 -9.14 4.18 -7.78
N ILE A 45 -8.95 2.95 -8.28
CA ILE A 45 -7.73 2.18 -8.07
C ILE A 45 -6.51 2.92 -8.64
N PHE A 46 -6.63 3.46 -9.85
CA PHE A 46 -5.56 4.22 -10.49
C PHE A 46 -5.21 5.48 -9.70
N GLU A 47 -6.19 6.23 -9.23
CA GLU A 47 -5.96 7.39 -8.35
C GLU A 47 -5.14 7.01 -7.11
N SER A 48 -5.44 5.89 -6.47
CA SER A 48 -4.69 5.44 -5.29
C SER A 48 -3.23 5.08 -5.62
N GLN A 49 -2.97 4.54 -6.82
CA GLN A 49 -1.62 4.31 -7.32
C GLN A 49 -0.88 5.63 -7.51
N VAL A 50 -1.53 6.60 -8.15
CA VAL A 50 -0.97 7.95 -8.39
C VAL A 50 -0.69 8.66 -7.07
N TYR A 51 -1.64 8.65 -6.13
CA TYR A 51 -1.42 9.24 -4.81
C TYR A 51 -0.26 8.60 -4.06
N SER A 52 -0.15 7.28 -4.08
CA SER A 52 1.00 6.59 -3.47
C SER A 52 2.32 7.04 -4.08
N ARG A 53 2.36 7.21 -5.39
CA ARG A 53 3.54 7.70 -6.10
C ARG A 53 3.89 9.14 -5.73
N HIS A 54 2.90 10.03 -5.68
CA HIS A 54 3.12 11.41 -5.27
C HIS A 54 3.54 11.52 -3.81
N MET A 55 3.05 10.65 -2.93
CA MET A 55 3.53 10.58 -1.54
C MET A 55 5.01 10.18 -1.47
N ASP A 56 5.48 9.28 -2.33
CA ASP A 56 6.91 8.94 -2.42
C ASP A 56 7.76 10.15 -2.84
N LEU A 57 7.29 10.92 -3.83
CA LEU A 57 7.97 12.14 -4.28
C LEU A 57 8.00 13.19 -3.17
N LYS A 58 6.87 13.37 -2.46
CA LYS A 58 6.79 14.29 -1.33
C LYS A 58 7.71 13.89 -0.18
N ALA A 59 7.80 12.59 0.11
CA ALA A 59 8.73 12.09 1.13
C ALA A 59 10.20 12.37 0.78
N ARG A 60 10.56 12.35 -0.51
CA ARG A 60 11.91 12.73 -0.96
C ARG A 60 12.18 14.21 -0.77
N GLU A 61 11.21 15.06 -1.12
CA GLU A 61 11.29 16.50 -0.90
C GLU A 61 11.47 16.83 0.59
N LEU A 62 10.68 16.21 1.47
CA LEU A 62 10.79 16.38 2.92
C LEU A 62 12.16 15.92 3.45
N LYS A 63 12.72 14.84 2.88
CA LYS A 63 14.06 14.39 3.22
C LYS A 63 15.14 15.41 2.83
N GLU A 64 15.03 16.01 1.66
CA GLU A 64 15.97 17.05 1.20
C GLU A 64 15.96 18.27 2.09
N ARG A 65 14.80 18.58 2.70
CA ARG A 65 14.64 19.64 3.70
C ARG A 65 15.11 19.24 5.10
N GLY A 66 15.49 17.99 5.31
CA GLY A 66 15.85 17.47 6.63
C GLY A 66 14.67 17.20 7.57
N GLU A 67 13.45 17.18 7.04
CA GLU A 67 12.21 16.95 7.80
C GLU A 67 11.82 15.46 7.86
N CYS A 68 12.48 14.60 7.11
CA CYS A 68 12.27 13.17 7.06
C CYS A 68 13.61 12.43 7.01
N PHE A 69 13.73 11.34 7.77
CA PHE A 69 15.01 10.63 7.88
C PHE A 69 15.33 9.75 6.66
N TYR A 70 14.36 8.98 6.20
CA TYR A 70 14.56 7.97 5.17
C TYR A 70 13.28 7.71 4.40
N THR A 71 13.39 7.49 3.09
CA THR A 71 12.25 7.20 2.25
C THR A 71 12.48 5.96 1.40
N ILE A 72 11.60 4.98 1.55
CA ILE A 72 11.50 3.83 0.64
C ILE A 72 10.20 4.02 -0.13
N GLY A 73 10.29 4.14 -1.44
CA GLY A 73 9.13 4.34 -2.31
C GLY A 73 8.31 3.07 -2.50
N SER A 74 7.09 3.24 -2.98
CA SER A 74 6.14 2.18 -3.34
C SER A 74 6.35 1.64 -4.76
N SER A 75 7.32 2.17 -5.50
CA SER A 75 7.58 1.81 -6.90
C SER A 75 7.58 0.31 -7.16
N GLY A 76 6.77 -0.12 -8.14
CA GLY A 76 6.59 -1.52 -8.51
C GLY A 76 5.56 -2.28 -7.67
N HIS A 77 4.98 -1.64 -6.65
CA HIS A 77 3.98 -2.25 -5.76
C HIS A 77 2.61 -1.56 -5.84
N GLU A 78 2.44 -0.64 -6.76
CA GLU A 78 1.23 0.18 -6.88
C GLU A 78 -0.01 -0.67 -7.21
N LEU A 79 0.16 -1.78 -7.94
CA LEU A 79 -0.92 -2.69 -8.28
C LEU A 79 -1.58 -3.37 -7.05
N ASN A 80 -0.95 -3.33 -5.89
CA ASN A 80 -1.58 -3.86 -4.68
C ASN A 80 -2.81 -3.06 -4.22
N ALA A 81 -3.06 -1.88 -4.81
CA ALA A 81 -4.31 -1.15 -4.66
C ALA A 81 -5.54 -2.00 -5.02
N VAL A 82 -5.43 -2.89 -6.02
CA VAL A 82 -6.50 -3.82 -6.41
C VAL A 82 -6.96 -4.66 -5.21
N PHE A 83 -6.03 -5.16 -4.40
CA PHE A 83 -6.35 -5.92 -3.20
C PHE A 83 -6.95 -5.04 -2.11
N GLY A 84 -6.53 -3.77 -2.04
CA GLY A 84 -7.14 -2.77 -1.13
C GLY A 84 -8.61 -2.48 -1.46
N ASN A 85 -9.00 -2.63 -2.73
CA ASN A 85 -10.38 -2.48 -3.20
C ASN A 85 -11.22 -3.74 -2.94
N ILE A 86 -10.68 -4.92 -3.29
CA ILE A 86 -11.43 -6.19 -3.32
C ILE A 86 -11.66 -6.75 -1.91
N PHE A 87 -10.65 -6.68 -1.03
CA PHE A 87 -10.75 -7.29 0.28
C PHE A 87 -11.53 -6.41 1.26
N PRO A 88 -12.56 -6.98 1.92
CA PRO A 88 -13.36 -6.25 2.89
C PRO A 88 -12.54 -5.87 4.13
N LEU A 89 -13.04 -4.89 4.89
CA LEU A 89 -12.38 -4.43 6.12
C LEU A 89 -12.31 -5.49 7.22
N THR A 90 -13.10 -6.55 7.12
CA THR A 90 -13.05 -7.69 8.03
C THR A 90 -11.76 -8.50 7.89
N ASP A 91 -11.15 -8.49 6.72
CA ASP A 91 -9.92 -9.23 6.46
C ASP A 91 -8.71 -8.51 7.03
N ILE A 92 -7.93 -9.21 7.85
CA ILE A 92 -6.71 -8.65 8.44
C ILE A 92 -5.63 -8.57 7.36
N ALA A 93 -5.08 -7.37 7.14
CA ALA A 93 -4.06 -7.16 6.14
C ALA A 93 -2.69 -6.90 6.77
N PHE A 94 -1.73 -7.77 6.50
CA PHE A 94 -0.34 -7.61 6.91
C PHE A 94 0.47 -7.02 5.76
N LEU A 95 0.72 -5.73 5.82
CA LEU A 95 1.28 -4.98 4.71
C LEU A 95 2.81 -4.97 4.70
N HIS A 96 3.37 -4.75 3.53
CA HIS A 96 4.76 -4.38 3.34
C HIS A 96 4.92 -2.85 3.39
N TYR A 97 6.10 -2.35 3.72
CA TYR A 97 6.37 -0.90 3.78
C TYR A 97 6.19 -0.16 2.43
N ARG A 98 6.07 -0.88 1.33
CA ARG A 98 5.76 -0.34 -0.01
C ARG A 98 4.27 -0.35 -0.34
N SER A 99 3.41 -0.79 0.57
CA SER A 99 1.98 -0.99 0.30
C SER A 99 1.15 0.29 0.47
N GLY A 100 1.71 1.45 0.11
CA GLY A 100 1.01 2.74 0.21
C GLY A 100 -0.27 2.77 -0.62
N ALA A 101 -0.24 2.25 -1.84
CA ALA A 101 -1.41 2.23 -2.72
C ALA A 101 -2.55 1.34 -2.17
N PHE A 102 -2.22 0.19 -1.58
CA PHE A 102 -3.18 -0.63 -0.85
C PHE A 102 -3.83 0.15 0.30
N PHE A 103 -3.01 0.80 1.12
CA PHE A 103 -3.48 1.55 2.28
C PHE A 103 -4.43 2.68 1.87
N ILE A 104 -4.09 3.43 0.83
CA ILE A 104 -4.91 4.53 0.30
C ILE A 104 -6.24 3.98 -0.23
N GLU A 105 -6.21 2.94 -1.07
CA GLU A 105 -7.41 2.39 -1.66
C GLU A 105 -8.35 1.80 -0.62
N ARG A 106 -7.80 0.99 0.32
CA ARG A 106 -8.60 0.41 1.39
C ARG A 106 -9.23 1.46 2.30
N SER A 107 -8.57 2.61 2.47
CA SER A 107 -9.08 3.74 3.25
C SER A 107 -10.37 4.33 2.68
N LYS A 108 -10.61 4.19 1.38
CA LYS A 108 -11.83 4.67 0.72
C LYS A 108 -13.09 3.89 1.15
N GLN A 109 -12.92 2.70 1.74
CA GLN A 109 -14.03 1.94 2.35
C GLN A 109 -14.51 2.57 3.68
N LEU A 110 -13.79 3.54 4.23
CA LEU A 110 -14.14 4.25 5.46
C LEU A 110 -14.53 5.69 5.19
N HIS A 111 -15.61 6.13 5.82
CA HIS A 111 -15.91 7.56 5.89
C HIS A 111 -14.92 8.28 6.83
N ASN A 112 -14.58 9.52 6.46
CA ASN A 112 -13.70 10.39 7.26
C ASN A 112 -12.31 9.76 7.52
N SER A 113 -11.72 9.17 6.50
CA SER A 113 -10.33 8.70 6.53
C SER A 113 -9.40 9.76 5.93
N THR A 114 -8.19 9.85 6.48
CA THR A 114 -7.16 10.82 6.06
C THR A 114 -5.84 10.11 5.71
N PRO A 115 -5.86 9.13 4.76
CA PRO A 115 -4.71 8.26 4.54
C PRO A 115 -3.44 9.01 4.14
N LEU A 116 -3.55 10.06 3.33
CA LEU A 116 -2.38 10.83 2.88
C LEU A 116 -1.78 11.63 4.04
N TYR A 117 -2.61 12.19 4.91
CA TYR A 117 -2.16 12.92 6.09
C TYR A 117 -1.48 11.96 7.09
N ASP A 118 -2.10 10.83 7.38
CA ASP A 118 -1.56 9.80 8.29
C ASP A 118 -0.21 9.26 7.77
N MET A 119 -0.08 9.03 6.47
CA MET A 119 1.18 8.65 5.84
C MET A 119 2.24 9.75 5.96
N ALA A 120 1.87 11.02 5.80
CA ALA A 120 2.79 12.14 5.98
C ALA A 120 3.31 12.23 7.42
N LEU A 121 2.43 12.09 8.42
CA LEU A 121 2.83 12.04 9.83
C LEU A 121 3.83 10.90 10.09
N SER A 122 3.59 9.74 9.52
CA SER A 122 4.50 8.60 9.63
C SER A 122 5.85 8.85 8.95
N TYR A 123 5.89 9.53 7.80
CA TYR A 123 7.15 9.89 7.13
C TYR A 123 8.00 10.86 7.93
N MET A 124 7.35 11.78 8.62
CA MET A 124 8.00 12.79 9.48
C MET A 124 8.30 12.26 10.89
N ALA A 125 7.95 11.01 11.20
CA ALA A 125 8.01 10.45 12.55
C ALA A 125 7.34 11.37 13.59
N SER A 126 6.17 11.91 13.24
CA SER A 126 5.43 12.82 14.10
C SER A 126 4.87 12.11 15.33
N SER A 127 4.89 12.78 16.47
CA SER A 127 4.21 12.29 17.67
C SER A 127 2.69 12.20 17.51
N GLU A 128 2.13 12.88 16.52
CA GLU A 128 0.71 12.84 16.16
C GLU A 128 0.33 11.67 15.26
N ASP A 129 1.31 10.87 14.81
CA ASP A 129 1.02 9.65 14.06
C ASP A 129 0.18 8.69 14.92
N PRO A 130 -1.07 8.40 14.52
CA PRO A 130 -2.02 7.64 15.34
C PRO A 130 -1.59 6.18 15.54
N ILE A 131 -0.65 5.68 14.74
CA ILE A 131 -0.19 4.30 14.79
C ILE A 131 1.09 4.11 15.57
N SER A 132 2.04 5.00 15.41
CA SER A 132 3.39 4.82 15.95
C SER A 132 3.80 5.84 16.99
N GLY A 133 3.15 7.00 17.01
CA GLY A 133 3.46 8.07 17.94
C GLY A 133 4.91 8.54 17.86
N GLY A 134 5.48 8.57 16.68
CA GLY A 134 6.83 9.09 16.46
C GLY A 134 7.83 8.10 15.87
N ARG A 135 7.39 6.95 15.34
CA ARG A 135 8.25 6.04 14.59
C ARG A 135 8.13 6.27 13.10
N HIS A 136 9.27 6.31 12.44
CA HIS A 136 9.32 6.54 11.01
C HIS A 136 8.73 5.37 10.20
N LYS A 137 7.81 5.72 9.31
CA LYS A 137 7.26 4.83 8.27
C LYS A 137 6.70 3.51 8.80
N VAL A 138 5.89 3.59 9.83
CA VAL A 138 5.05 2.48 10.29
C VAL A 138 3.70 2.57 9.59
N ILE A 139 3.31 1.52 8.88
CA ILE A 139 1.99 1.42 8.25
C ILE A 139 1.08 0.60 9.14
N GLY A 140 -0.11 1.10 9.41
CA GLY A 140 -1.13 0.39 10.17
C GLY A 140 -2.36 1.26 10.39
N SER A 141 -3.47 0.61 10.71
CA SER A 141 -4.71 1.28 11.10
C SER A 141 -5.67 0.28 11.72
N LYS A 142 -6.08 0.53 12.96
CA LYS A 142 -7.09 -0.33 13.61
C LYS A 142 -8.40 -0.33 12.82
N ARG A 143 -8.84 0.85 12.34
CA ARG A 143 -10.10 0.99 11.57
C ARG A 143 -10.08 0.24 10.23
N LEU A 144 -8.90 0.05 9.65
CA LEU A 144 -8.71 -0.68 8.38
C LEU A 144 -8.34 -2.15 8.61
N ASN A 145 -8.30 -2.60 9.85
CA ASN A 145 -7.84 -3.94 10.22
C ASN A 145 -6.43 -4.25 9.67
N ILE A 146 -5.53 -3.26 9.80
CA ILE A 146 -4.13 -3.35 9.40
C ILE A 146 -3.25 -3.23 10.64
N PRO A 147 -2.71 -4.34 11.17
CA PRO A 147 -1.75 -4.31 12.27
C PRO A 147 -0.49 -3.50 11.92
N PRO A 148 0.12 -2.81 12.89
CA PRO A 148 1.31 -2.01 12.64
C PRO A 148 2.44 -2.82 12.02
N GLN A 149 2.99 -2.29 10.93
CA GLN A 149 4.08 -2.89 10.18
C GLN A 149 5.23 -1.92 10.02
N THR A 150 6.42 -2.35 10.44
CA THR A 150 7.66 -1.59 10.29
C THR A 150 8.34 -1.87 8.94
N SER A 151 9.47 -1.16 8.69
CA SER A 151 10.27 -1.34 7.47
C SER A 151 11.10 -2.64 7.46
N THR A 152 11.02 -3.47 8.50
CA THR A 152 11.78 -4.73 8.56
C THR A 152 11.20 -5.73 7.55
N ILE A 153 12.05 -6.15 6.62
CA ILE A 153 11.66 -7.08 5.55
C ILE A 153 11.16 -8.39 6.14
N ALA A 154 10.06 -8.91 5.59
CA ALA A 154 9.42 -10.17 5.97
C ALA A 154 8.86 -10.24 7.41
N SER A 155 8.97 -9.20 8.24
CA SER A 155 8.46 -9.23 9.63
C SER A 155 6.93 -9.36 9.73
N HIS A 156 6.21 -9.11 8.66
CA HIS A 156 4.77 -9.32 8.56
C HIS A 156 4.37 -10.80 8.39
N ILE A 157 5.25 -11.64 7.83
CA ILE A 157 4.95 -13.05 7.52
C ILE A 157 4.66 -13.86 8.77
N PRO A 158 5.48 -13.86 9.84
CA PRO A 158 5.17 -14.59 11.06
C PRO A 158 3.86 -14.15 11.72
N LYS A 159 3.53 -12.86 11.62
CA LYS A 159 2.26 -12.32 12.14
C LYS A 159 1.07 -12.87 11.36
N ALA A 160 1.16 -12.94 10.04
CA ALA A 160 0.12 -13.51 9.18
C ALA A 160 -0.09 -15.00 9.48
N VAL A 161 0.99 -15.77 9.62
CA VAL A 161 0.92 -17.19 10.00
C VAL A 161 0.27 -17.36 11.37
N GLY A 162 0.68 -16.55 12.36
CA GLY A 162 0.09 -16.58 13.70
C GLY A 162 -1.40 -16.26 13.69
N THR A 163 -1.82 -15.30 12.86
CA THR A 163 -3.24 -14.95 12.71
C THR A 163 -4.03 -16.07 12.05
N ALA A 164 -3.52 -16.67 10.97
CA ALA A 164 -4.16 -17.82 10.33
C ALA A 164 -4.34 -18.99 11.30
N PHE A 165 -3.30 -19.30 12.06
CA PHE A 165 -3.38 -20.32 13.12
C PHE A 165 -4.42 -19.96 14.20
N SER A 166 -4.53 -18.70 14.58
CA SER A 166 -5.50 -18.22 15.56
C SER A 166 -6.95 -18.37 15.06
N ILE A 167 -7.18 -18.13 13.77
CA ILE A 167 -8.50 -18.29 13.12
C ILE A 167 -8.91 -19.77 13.18
N ASP A 168 -8.03 -20.69 12.77
CA ASP A 168 -8.29 -22.12 12.84
C ASP A 168 -8.55 -22.57 14.28
N ARG A 169 -7.74 -22.10 15.21
CA ARG A 169 -7.89 -22.46 16.62
C ARG A 169 -9.18 -21.94 17.24
N ALA A 170 -9.59 -20.73 16.87
CA ALA A 170 -10.87 -20.16 17.31
C ALA A 170 -12.07 -20.97 16.80
N ARG A 171 -11.97 -21.46 15.56
CA ARG A 171 -12.98 -22.34 14.96
C ARG A 171 -13.07 -23.67 15.69
N ASP A 172 -11.92 -24.31 15.95
CA ASP A 172 -11.86 -25.60 16.67
C ASP A 172 -12.43 -25.51 18.09
N LEU A 173 -12.27 -24.36 18.73
CA LEU A 173 -12.74 -24.11 20.10
C LEU A 173 -14.16 -23.50 20.15
N ASP A 174 -14.85 -23.36 19.03
CA ASP A 174 -16.16 -22.71 18.90
C ASP A 174 -16.22 -21.31 19.56
N ILE A 175 -15.13 -20.56 19.47
CA ILE A 175 -15.06 -19.20 20.01
C ILE A 175 -15.88 -18.27 19.08
N LYS A 176 -16.99 -17.78 19.60
CA LYS A 176 -17.91 -16.86 18.90
C LYS A 176 -17.60 -15.43 19.30
N ASP A 177 -16.48 -14.92 18.83
CA ASP A 177 -16.18 -13.50 18.94
C ASP A 177 -16.56 -12.80 17.63
N ARG A 178 -17.30 -11.69 17.73
CA ARG A 178 -17.76 -10.93 16.56
C ARG A 178 -16.62 -10.25 15.80
N GLU A 179 -15.46 -10.09 16.43
CA GLU A 179 -14.28 -9.49 15.84
C GLU A 179 -13.37 -10.52 15.13
N LEU A 180 -13.61 -11.83 15.35
CA LEU A 180 -12.85 -12.89 14.69
C LEU A 180 -13.47 -13.23 13.33
N VAL A 181 -12.67 -13.13 12.30
CA VAL A 181 -13.05 -13.60 10.95
C VAL A 181 -13.05 -15.12 10.91
N SER A 182 -14.00 -15.70 10.17
CA SER A 182 -14.15 -17.15 10.03
C SER A 182 -13.16 -17.75 9.01
N ASP A 183 -12.60 -16.95 8.16
CA ASP A 183 -11.66 -17.34 7.12
C ASP A 183 -10.66 -16.21 6.82
N GLY A 184 -9.71 -16.48 5.96
CA GLY A 184 -8.74 -15.51 5.53
C GLY A 184 -8.05 -15.95 4.24
N ILE A 185 -7.66 -14.99 3.40
CA ILE A 185 -6.90 -15.24 2.19
C ILE A 185 -5.44 -14.89 2.47
N CYS A 186 -4.53 -15.83 2.24
CA CYS A 186 -3.10 -15.57 2.32
C CYS A 186 -2.58 -15.17 0.93
N LEU A 187 -2.23 -13.90 0.77
CA LEU A 187 -1.50 -13.41 -0.39
C LEU A 187 -0.08 -13.06 0.05
N LEU A 188 0.88 -13.90 -0.35
CA LEU A 188 2.28 -13.64 -0.11
C LEU A 188 2.88 -12.85 -1.27
N TYR A 189 3.26 -11.60 -1.01
CA TYR A 189 3.98 -10.78 -1.95
C TYR A 189 5.46 -10.71 -1.57
N THR A 190 6.31 -11.25 -2.41
CA THR A 190 7.77 -11.23 -2.22
C THR A 190 8.41 -10.15 -3.09
N SER A 191 9.27 -9.34 -2.51
CA SER A 191 10.17 -8.50 -3.31
C SER A 191 11.24 -9.39 -3.93
N PRO A 192 11.55 -9.24 -5.23
CA PRO A 192 12.68 -9.96 -5.82
C PRO A 192 13.95 -9.58 -5.09
N SER A 193 14.70 -10.60 -4.66
CA SER A 193 16.02 -10.41 -4.07
C SER A 193 17.02 -10.04 -5.16
N PRO A 194 17.98 -9.13 -4.91
CA PRO A 194 19.08 -8.91 -5.83
C PRO A 194 19.96 -10.17 -6.08
N ARG A 195 19.72 -11.25 -5.31
CA ARG A 195 20.41 -12.54 -5.47
C ARG A 195 19.70 -13.48 -6.46
N ASP A 196 18.49 -13.12 -6.90
CA ASP A 196 17.68 -13.92 -7.80
C ASP A 196 17.81 -13.45 -9.27
N SER A 197 18.74 -12.54 -9.55
CA SER A 197 19.05 -11.99 -10.87
C SER A 197 20.41 -12.44 -11.38
#